data_98ffd5e88e3a1da2b40c6fb27ccd1f4b
#
_entry.id   98ffd5e88e3a1da2b40c6fb27ccd1f4b
#
_cell.length_a   1.000
_cell.length_b   1.000
_cell.length_c   1.000
_cell.angle_alpha   90.00
_cell.angle_beta   90.00
_cell.angle_gamma   90.00
#
_symmetry.space_group_name_H-M   'P 1'
#
loop_
_entity.id
_entity.type
_entity.pdbx_description
1 polymer ?
#
loop_
_entity_poly.entity_id
_entity_poly.type
_entity_poly.pdbx_seq_one_letter_code
_entity_poly.pdbx_strand_id
1 'polypeptide(L)'
;MTLREDLTKAVEEINAYYKELEGESTRAAVILATCSLEDELAKLIRFKKFPRECNDDTWDIIAGPTAPLGSLKNRANFGFAFGLYGEKTKEIIKQIGVVRNKFAHWTNARDFHHPDVMRETEKLKNNVISSFHVGPSEPPLVIRQQFLWLVQTLEDRLERVRGHIEELDGPLTPLP
;
A
#
# COMPACT_ATOMS: atom_id res chain seq x y z
N MET A 1 -8.15 -27.07 -2.04
CA MET A 1 -7.94 -25.78 -2.72
C MET A 1 -6.46 -25.68 -3.00
N THR A 2 -6.04 -25.40 -4.19
CA THR A 2 -4.62 -25.29 -4.56
C THR A 2 -4.14 -23.88 -4.23
N LEU A 3 -2.83 -23.69 -3.96
CA LEU A 3 -2.21 -22.38 -3.72
C LEU A 3 -2.56 -21.36 -4.84
N ARG A 4 -2.72 -21.84 -6.08
CA ARG A 4 -3.07 -21.01 -7.23
C ARG A 4 -4.53 -20.54 -7.17
N GLU A 5 -5.44 -21.37 -6.69
CA GLU A 5 -6.86 -21.00 -6.50
C GLU A 5 -6.99 -19.95 -5.40
N ASP A 6 -6.26 -20.11 -4.29
CA ASP A 6 -6.26 -19.15 -3.18
C ASP A 6 -5.72 -17.78 -3.61
N LEU A 7 -4.63 -17.76 -4.39
CA LEU A 7 -4.06 -16.53 -4.96
C LEU A 7 -5.02 -15.83 -5.92
N THR A 8 -5.67 -16.59 -6.81
CA THR A 8 -6.63 -16.02 -7.77
C THR A 8 -7.79 -15.37 -7.02
N LYS A 9 -8.33 -16.05 -6.01
CA LYS A 9 -9.41 -15.52 -5.18
C LYS A 9 -9.00 -14.25 -4.43
N ALA A 10 -7.81 -14.22 -3.83
CA ALA A 10 -7.31 -13.04 -3.11
C ALA A 10 -7.17 -11.81 -4.05
N VAL A 11 -6.66 -12.01 -5.28
CA VAL A 11 -6.56 -10.94 -6.29
C VAL A 11 -7.95 -10.46 -6.73
N GLU A 12 -8.93 -11.36 -6.90
CA GLU A 12 -10.30 -10.99 -7.20
C GLU A 12 -10.95 -10.17 -6.08
N GLU A 13 -10.71 -10.52 -4.82
CA GLU A 13 -11.19 -9.78 -3.65
C GLU A 13 -10.58 -8.37 -3.60
N ILE A 14 -9.27 -8.23 -3.85
CA ILE A 14 -8.59 -6.94 -3.94
C ILE A 14 -9.20 -6.09 -5.06
N ASN A 15 -9.38 -6.65 -6.25
CA ASN A 15 -9.98 -5.94 -7.39
C ASN A 15 -11.41 -5.47 -7.10
N ALA A 16 -12.23 -6.29 -6.46
CA ALA A 16 -13.59 -5.92 -6.06
C ALA A 16 -13.60 -4.77 -5.06
N TYR A 17 -12.71 -4.81 -4.06
CA TYR A 17 -12.55 -3.74 -3.08
C TYR A 17 -12.17 -2.40 -3.74
N TYR A 18 -11.20 -2.39 -4.65
CA TYR A 18 -10.80 -1.15 -5.33
C TYR A 18 -11.90 -0.58 -6.23
N LYS A 19 -12.75 -1.44 -6.81
CA LYS A 19 -13.94 -1.01 -7.55
C LYS A 19 -14.97 -0.30 -6.65
N GLU A 20 -15.14 -0.77 -5.42
CA GLU A 20 -16.00 -0.09 -4.44
C GLU A 20 -15.44 1.30 -4.07
N LEU A 21 -14.11 1.42 -3.94
CA LEU A 21 -13.47 2.70 -3.63
C LEU A 21 -13.71 3.79 -4.70
N GLU A 22 -14.05 3.41 -5.95
CA GLU A 22 -14.36 4.40 -7.00
C GLU A 22 -15.55 5.30 -6.64
N GLY A 23 -16.53 4.80 -5.89
CA GLY A 23 -17.69 5.54 -5.40
C GLY A 23 -17.41 6.49 -4.24
N GLU A 24 -16.27 6.35 -3.56
CA GLU A 24 -15.93 7.10 -2.37
C GLU A 24 -15.38 8.51 -2.68
N SER A 25 -15.39 9.40 -1.68
CA SER A 25 -14.65 10.66 -1.80
C SER A 25 -13.15 10.39 -1.95
N THR A 26 -12.40 11.29 -2.61
CA THR A 26 -10.94 11.15 -2.77
C THR A 26 -10.25 10.91 -1.43
N ARG A 27 -10.64 11.63 -0.39
CA ARG A 27 -10.10 11.48 0.96
C ARG A 27 -10.37 10.08 1.54
N ALA A 28 -11.61 9.63 1.46
CA ALA A 28 -12.00 8.31 1.98
C ALA A 28 -11.27 7.20 1.22
N ALA A 29 -11.26 7.25 -0.11
CA ALA A 29 -10.59 6.25 -0.95
C ALA A 29 -9.09 6.15 -0.64
N VAL A 30 -8.37 7.27 -0.49
CA VAL A 30 -6.94 7.27 -0.16
C VAL A 30 -6.68 6.67 1.23
N ILE A 31 -7.50 7.02 2.22
CA ILE A 31 -7.36 6.49 3.57
C ILE A 31 -7.63 4.99 3.59
N LEU A 32 -8.75 4.56 3.02
CA LEU A 32 -9.17 3.15 3.02
C LEU A 32 -8.17 2.27 2.25
N ALA A 33 -7.74 2.68 1.05
CA ALA A 33 -6.72 1.95 0.29
C ALA A 33 -5.41 1.82 1.09
N THR A 34 -4.98 2.87 1.77
CA THR A 34 -3.74 2.81 2.57
C THR A 34 -3.90 1.92 3.81
N CYS A 35 -5.08 1.88 4.42
CA CYS A 35 -5.35 0.94 5.52
C CYS A 35 -5.29 -0.51 5.04
N SER A 36 -5.86 -0.80 3.87
CA SER A 36 -5.78 -2.14 3.26
C SER A 36 -4.32 -2.56 3.01
N LEU A 37 -3.50 -1.68 2.43
CA LEU A 37 -2.05 -1.92 2.26
C LEU A 37 -1.35 -2.18 3.61
N GLU A 38 -1.73 -1.44 4.65
CA GLU A 38 -1.17 -1.60 5.99
C GLU A 38 -1.48 -2.99 6.57
N ASP A 39 -2.68 -3.49 6.33
CA ASP A 39 -3.11 -4.82 6.74
C ASP A 39 -2.42 -5.93 5.95
N GLU A 40 -2.27 -5.78 4.63
CA GLU A 40 -1.53 -6.74 3.81
C GLU A 40 -0.05 -6.84 4.22
N LEU A 41 0.59 -5.72 4.54
CA LEU A 41 1.95 -5.73 5.11
C LEU A 41 2.01 -6.47 6.45
N ALA A 42 1.03 -6.26 7.33
CA ALA A 42 0.96 -6.95 8.61
C ALA A 42 0.83 -8.46 8.41
N LYS A 43 -0.09 -8.89 7.52
CA LYS A 43 -0.27 -10.31 7.16
C LYS A 43 1.01 -10.92 6.60
N LEU A 44 1.70 -10.24 5.67
CA LEU A 44 2.95 -10.71 5.09
C LEU A 44 4.04 -10.87 6.14
N ILE A 45 4.25 -9.87 7.01
CA ILE A 45 5.25 -9.91 8.08
C ILE A 45 4.95 -11.05 9.03
N ARG A 46 3.70 -11.16 9.50
CA ARG A 46 3.26 -12.24 10.39
C ARG A 46 3.53 -13.61 9.79
N PHE A 47 3.10 -13.82 8.55
CA PHE A 47 3.22 -15.10 7.85
C PHE A 47 4.68 -15.53 7.64
N LYS A 48 5.57 -14.61 7.27
CA LYS A 48 6.94 -14.92 6.88
C LYS A 48 7.93 -14.95 8.04
N LYS A 49 7.69 -14.20 9.11
CA LYS A 49 8.71 -13.92 10.14
C LYS A 49 8.29 -14.32 11.55
N PHE A 50 7.04 -14.65 11.76
CA PHE A 50 6.55 -15.11 13.06
C PHE A 50 6.17 -16.59 13.02
N PRO A 51 6.37 -17.33 14.11
CA PRO A 51 5.95 -18.72 14.19
C PRO A 51 4.42 -18.85 14.09
N ARG A 52 3.96 -20.00 13.60
CA ARG A 52 2.51 -20.26 13.44
C ARG A 52 1.76 -20.24 14.78
N GLU A 53 2.46 -20.48 15.87
CA GLU A 53 1.95 -20.46 17.25
C GLU A 53 1.78 -19.04 17.80
N CYS A 54 2.22 -18.00 17.08
CA CYS A 54 1.99 -16.61 17.45
C CYS A 54 0.47 -16.32 17.39
N ASN A 55 -0.19 -16.36 18.54
CA ASN A 55 -1.61 -16.06 18.68
C ASN A 55 -1.90 -14.57 18.48
N ASP A 56 -3.17 -14.22 18.39
CA ASP A 56 -3.62 -12.85 18.12
C ASP A 56 -3.22 -11.89 19.25
N ASP A 57 -3.31 -12.31 20.52
CA ASP A 57 -2.91 -11.48 21.66
C ASP A 57 -1.42 -11.11 21.59
N THR A 58 -0.57 -12.09 21.28
CA THR A 58 0.87 -11.84 21.10
C THR A 58 1.14 -10.96 19.88
N TRP A 59 0.39 -11.17 18.80
CA TRP A 59 0.50 -10.34 17.60
C TRP A 59 0.09 -8.88 17.88
N ASP A 60 -0.95 -8.64 18.64
CA ASP A 60 -1.42 -7.30 19.00
C ASP A 60 -0.42 -6.52 19.88
N ILE A 61 0.35 -7.20 20.71
CA ILE A 61 1.46 -6.60 21.47
C ILE A 61 2.56 -6.08 20.50
N ILE A 62 2.74 -6.72 19.34
CA ILE A 62 3.80 -6.42 18.38
C ILE A 62 3.30 -5.46 17.28
N ALA A 63 2.09 -5.63 16.83
CA ALA A 63 1.53 -4.97 15.64
C ALA A 63 0.24 -4.16 15.88
N GLY A 64 -0.24 -4.10 17.11
CA GLY A 64 -1.37 -3.24 17.50
C GLY A 64 -1.08 -1.75 17.30
N PRO A 65 -2.07 -0.86 17.41
CA PRO A 65 -1.95 0.56 17.02
C PRO A 65 -0.80 1.34 17.68
N THR A 66 -0.43 1.01 18.91
CA THR A 66 0.65 1.66 19.69
C THR A 66 1.93 0.81 19.75
N ALA A 67 1.92 -0.35 19.11
CA ALA A 67 3.01 -1.31 19.14
C ALA A 67 4.15 -0.96 18.17
N PRO A 68 5.32 -1.60 18.27
CA PRO A 68 6.46 -1.36 17.37
C PRO A 68 6.13 -1.46 15.88
N LEU A 69 5.23 -2.36 15.47
CA LEU A 69 4.74 -2.51 14.10
C LEU A 69 3.38 -1.84 13.86
N GLY A 70 2.93 -0.94 14.74
CA GLY A 70 1.62 -0.30 14.70
C GLY A 70 1.46 0.78 13.62
N SER A 71 2.49 1.10 12.84
CA SER A 71 2.42 2.10 11.77
C SER A 71 2.91 1.55 10.44
N LEU A 72 2.33 2.03 9.33
CA LEU A 72 2.76 1.70 7.97
C LEU A 72 4.27 1.91 7.78
N LYS A 73 4.82 3.02 8.29
CA LYS A 73 6.25 3.33 8.23
C LYS A 73 7.11 2.25 8.91
N ASN A 74 6.70 1.82 10.09
CA ASN A 74 7.44 0.82 10.84
C ASN A 74 7.33 -0.55 10.15
N ARG A 75 6.14 -0.92 9.69
CA ARG A 75 5.93 -2.15 8.90
C ARG A 75 6.78 -2.15 7.64
N ALA A 76 6.84 -1.02 6.91
CA ALA A 76 7.69 -0.89 5.72
C ALA A 76 9.18 -1.07 6.05
N ASN A 77 9.68 -0.48 7.13
CA ASN A 77 11.06 -0.65 7.55
C ASN A 77 11.37 -2.10 7.98
N PHE A 78 10.46 -2.73 8.71
CA PHE A 78 10.60 -4.12 9.15
C PHE A 78 10.61 -5.10 7.98
N GLY A 79 9.65 -4.95 7.05
CA GLY A 79 9.60 -5.79 5.85
C GLY A 79 10.89 -5.72 5.04
N PHE A 80 11.44 -4.52 4.86
CA PHE A 80 12.75 -4.33 4.22
C PHE A 80 13.89 -4.99 5.03
N ALA A 81 13.97 -4.75 6.34
CA ALA A 81 15.01 -5.31 7.19
C ALA A 81 14.99 -6.85 7.21
N PHE A 82 13.83 -7.44 7.00
CA PHE A 82 13.67 -8.89 6.90
C PHE A 82 13.82 -9.45 5.47
N GLY A 83 14.14 -8.61 4.48
CA GLY A 83 14.32 -9.03 3.10
C GLY A 83 13.03 -9.51 2.42
N LEU A 84 11.87 -8.94 2.80
CA LEU A 84 10.61 -9.27 2.15
C LEU A 84 10.44 -8.53 0.83
N TYR A 85 11.11 -7.40 0.67
CA TYR A 85 11.18 -6.57 -0.53
C TYR A 85 12.38 -5.61 -0.44
N GLY A 86 12.74 -5.02 -1.57
CA GLY A 86 13.87 -4.11 -1.68
C GLY A 86 13.60 -2.67 -1.24
N GLU A 87 14.65 -1.86 -1.28
CA GLU A 87 14.63 -0.48 -0.79
C GLU A 87 13.62 0.41 -1.51
N LYS A 88 13.49 0.28 -2.83
CA LYS A 88 12.52 1.05 -3.63
C LYS A 88 11.09 0.83 -3.15
N THR A 89 10.69 -0.42 -2.94
CA THR A 89 9.36 -0.77 -2.43
C THR A 89 9.14 -0.17 -1.05
N LYS A 90 10.12 -0.26 -0.15
CA LYS A 90 10.07 0.38 1.18
C LYS A 90 9.80 1.89 1.06
N GLU A 91 10.53 2.60 0.21
CA GLU A 91 10.36 4.05 0.06
C GLU A 91 9.01 4.42 -0.57
N ILE A 92 8.51 3.63 -1.53
CA ILE A 92 7.16 3.82 -2.09
C ILE A 92 6.09 3.67 -1.00
N ILE A 93 6.14 2.60 -0.22
CA ILE A 93 5.18 2.36 0.87
C ILE A 93 5.20 3.50 1.90
N LYS A 94 6.39 3.95 2.30
CA LYS A 94 6.54 5.09 3.21
C LYS A 94 5.95 6.37 2.64
N GLN A 95 6.19 6.64 1.35
CA GLN A 95 5.67 7.84 0.68
C GLN A 95 4.14 7.81 0.52
N ILE A 96 3.55 6.63 0.26
CA ILE A 96 2.10 6.44 0.30
C ILE A 96 1.55 6.83 1.68
N GLY A 97 2.20 6.39 2.75
CA GLY A 97 1.82 6.77 4.12
C GLY A 97 1.90 8.28 4.39
N VAL A 98 2.89 8.97 3.80
CA VAL A 98 2.99 10.44 3.90
C VAL A 98 1.82 11.12 3.18
N VAL A 99 1.47 10.68 1.96
CA VAL A 99 0.31 11.20 1.21
C VAL A 99 -0.99 10.97 2.00
N ARG A 100 -1.21 9.75 2.51
CA ARG A 100 -2.38 9.43 3.35
C ARG A 100 -2.48 10.36 4.57
N ASN A 101 -1.37 10.65 5.23
CA ASN A 101 -1.37 11.51 6.40
C ASN A 101 -1.76 12.96 6.06
N LYS A 102 -1.43 13.46 4.86
CA LYS A 102 -1.92 14.76 4.39
C LYS A 102 -3.45 14.77 4.27
N PHE A 103 -4.04 13.72 3.70
CA PHE A 103 -5.49 13.59 3.66
C PHE A 103 -6.13 13.40 5.05
N ALA A 104 -5.50 12.64 5.94
CA ALA A 104 -6.06 12.35 7.26
C ALA A 104 -6.09 13.58 8.19
N HIS A 105 -5.02 14.37 8.20
CA HIS A 105 -4.83 15.45 9.19
C HIS A 105 -5.20 16.85 8.70
N TRP A 106 -5.31 17.07 7.39
CA TRP A 106 -5.61 18.38 6.84
C TRP A 106 -7.08 18.48 6.44
N THR A 107 -7.86 19.24 7.20
CA THR A 107 -9.30 19.41 6.96
C THR A 107 -9.62 20.00 5.59
N ASN A 108 -8.69 20.75 5.00
CA ASN A 108 -8.83 21.40 3.70
C ASN A 108 -8.32 20.56 2.52
N ALA A 109 -7.61 19.45 2.75
CA ALA A 109 -7.14 18.57 1.68
C ALA A 109 -8.32 17.71 1.16
N ARG A 110 -9.01 18.20 0.13
CA ARG A 110 -10.17 17.53 -0.47
C ARG A 110 -9.77 16.63 -1.64
N ASP A 111 -8.70 17.00 -2.35
CA ASP A 111 -8.22 16.30 -3.53
C ASP A 111 -6.69 16.44 -3.70
N PHE A 112 -6.17 15.86 -4.76
CA PHE A 112 -4.73 15.83 -5.06
C PHE A 112 -4.16 17.18 -5.53
N HIS A 113 -4.99 18.18 -5.85
CA HIS A 113 -4.54 19.53 -6.19
C HIS A 113 -4.19 20.40 -4.99
N HIS A 114 -4.50 19.95 -3.77
CA HIS A 114 -4.01 20.65 -2.58
C HIS A 114 -2.47 20.70 -2.61
N PRO A 115 -1.82 21.88 -2.46
CA PRO A 115 -0.38 22.03 -2.69
C PRO A 115 0.50 21.06 -1.90
N ASP A 116 0.14 20.79 -0.63
CA ASP A 116 0.90 19.87 0.21
C ASP A 116 0.69 18.40 -0.17
N VAL A 117 -0.49 18.03 -0.66
CA VAL A 117 -0.77 16.69 -1.19
C VAL A 117 -0.01 16.50 -2.50
N MET A 118 -0.12 17.46 -3.42
CA MET A 118 0.57 17.43 -4.71
C MET A 118 2.08 17.25 -4.54
N ARG A 119 2.70 18.08 -3.70
CA ARG A 119 4.14 18.01 -3.43
C ARG A 119 4.58 16.63 -2.94
N GLU A 120 3.80 15.99 -2.06
CA GLU A 120 4.15 14.65 -1.57
C GLU A 120 3.85 13.56 -2.60
N THR A 121 2.81 13.74 -3.41
CA THR A 121 2.48 12.78 -4.48
C THR A 121 3.50 12.83 -5.62
N GLU A 122 4.04 13.98 -5.96
CA GLU A 122 5.11 14.13 -6.96
C GLU A 122 6.38 13.34 -6.59
N LYS A 123 6.67 13.14 -5.31
CA LYS A 123 7.79 12.30 -4.87
C LYS A 123 7.61 10.83 -5.23
N LEU A 124 6.37 10.34 -5.34
CA LEU A 124 6.09 8.99 -5.82
C LEU A 124 6.51 8.82 -7.30
N LYS A 125 6.37 9.86 -8.12
CA LYS A 125 6.77 9.83 -9.53
C LYS A 125 8.24 9.45 -9.72
N ASN A 126 9.12 9.89 -8.84
CA ASN A 126 10.55 9.60 -8.91
C ASN A 126 10.90 8.15 -8.56
N ASN A 127 10.02 7.46 -7.84
CA ASN A 127 10.22 6.10 -7.35
C ASN A 127 9.40 5.05 -8.12
N VAL A 128 8.40 5.49 -8.89
CA VAL A 128 7.50 4.65 -9.68
C VAL A 128 7.76 4.90 -11.16
N ILE A 129 7.42 3.95 -12.02
CA ILE A 129 7.66 3.94 -13.45
C ILE A 129 7.12 5.21 -14.15
N SER A 130 7.67 5.47 -15.33
CA SER A 130 7.36 6.57 -16.26
C SER A 130 5.87 6.81 -16.59
N SER A 131 4.98 5.90 -16.24
CA SER A 131 3.53 6.03 -16.43
C SER A 131 2.77 6.72 -15.29
N PHE A 132 3.44 7.02 -14.16
CA PHE A 132 2.80 7.74 -13.05
C PHE A 132 2.85 9.26 -13.34
N HIS A 133 1.78 9.76 -13.93
CA HIS A 133 1.65 11.18 -14.29
C HIS A 133 1.02 11.96 -13.15
N VAL A 134 1.79 12.79 -12.50
CA VAL A 134 1.35 13.70 -11.43
C VAL A 134 1.86 15.09 -11.75
N GLY A 135 0.98 16.06 -11.73
CA GLY A 135 1.32 17.46 -11.95
C GLY A 135 0.07 18.34 -11.91
N PRO A 136 0.23 19.67 -11.81
CA PRO A 136 -0.91 20.60 -11.69
C PRO A 136 -1.78 20.62 -12.94
N SER A 137 -1.32 20.13 -14.08
CA SER A 137 -2.09 20.00 -15.32
C SER A 137 -2.97 18.75 -15.39
N GLU A 138 -2.71 17.76 -14.53
CA GLU A 138 -3.48 16.51 -14.52
C GLU A 138 -4.77 16.70 -13.71
N PRO A 139 -5.92 16.20 -14.17
CA PRO A 139 -7.14 16.24 -13.38
C PRO A 139 -6.99 15.51 -12.05
N PRO A 140 -7.54 16.03 -10.91
CA PRO A 140 -7.42 15.38 -9.61
C PRO A 140 -7.93 13.94 -9.60
N LEU A 141 -8.95 13.63 -10.40
CA LEU A 141 -9.51 12.29 -10.54
C LEU A 141 -8.50 11.32 -11.19
N VAL A 142 -7.75 11.77 -12.18
CA VAL A 142 -6.71 10.97 -12.84
C VAL A 142 -5.58 10.64 -11.86
N ILE A 143 -5.14 11.63 -11.08
CA ILE A 143 -4.11 11.44 -10.05
C ILE A 143 -4.61 10.45 -8.98
N ARG A 144 -5.89 10.58 -8.56
CA ARG A 144 -6.52 9.64 -7.64
C ARG A 144 -6.50 8.21 -8.18
N GLN A 145 -6.94 7.99 -9.40
CA GLN A 145 -6.95 6.66 -10.02
C GLN A 145 -5.56 6.05 -10.09
N GLN A 146 -4.56 6.84 -10.48
CA GLN A 146 -3.17 6.40 -10.51
C GLN A 146 -2.65 6.04 -9.10
N PHE A 147 -3.01 6.83 -8.08
CA PHE A 147 -2.63 6.53 -6.70
C PHE A 147 -3.26 5.21 -6.21
N LEU A 148 -4.56 5.03 -6.43
CA LEU A 148 -5.27 3.79 -6.07
C LEU A 148 -4.68 2.58 -6.81
N TRP A 149 -4.44 2.71 -8.11
CA TRP A 149 -3.79 1.68 -8.91
C TRP A 149 -2.39 1.32 -8.35
N LEU A 150 -1.59 2.31 -7.93
CA LEU A 150 -0.28 2.06 -7.33
C LEU A 150 -0.41 1.24 -6.05
N VAL A 151 -1.34 1.62 -5.17
CA VAL A 151 -1.56 0.91 -3.89
C VAL A 151 -2.04 -0.51 -4.15
N GLN A 152 -3.02 -0.69 -5.03
CA GLN A 152 -3.51 -2.00 -5.46
C GLN A 152 -2.40 -2.89 -6.02
N THR A 153 -1.55 -2.33 -6.90
CA THR A 153 -0.42 -3.09 -7.49
C THR A 153 0.58 -3.54 -6.41
N LEU A 154 0.77 -2.73 -5.37
CA LEU A 154 1.61 -3.12 -4.24
C LEU A 154 0.98 -4.26 -3.45
N GLU A 155 -0.32 -4.19 -3.14
CA GLU A 155 -1.04 -5.26 -2.44
C GLU A 155 -0.99 -6.57 -3.20
N ASP A 156 -1.26 -6.56 -4.50
CA ASP A 156 -1.16 -7.75 -5.36
C ASP A 156 0.24 -8.37 -5.32
N ARG A 157 1.29 -7.52 -5.27
CA ARG A 157 2.67 -8.01 -5.16
C ARG A 157 2.99 -8.57 -3.77
N LEU A 158 2.53 -7.93 -2.70
CA LEU A 158 2.73 -8.42 -1.33
C LEU A 158 2.05 -9.78 -1.15
N GLU A 159 0.85 -9.95 -1.70
CA GLU A 159 0.12 -11.21 -1.71
C GLU A 159 0.89 -12.31 -2.45
N ARG A 160 1.43 -11.99 -3.65
CA ARG A 160 2.29 -12.92 -4.40
C ARG A 160 3.56 -13.29 -3.64
N VAL A 161 4.22 -12.32 -2.97
CA VAL A 161 5.39 -12.59 -2.11
C VAL A 161 5.01 -13.50 -0.94
N ARG A 162 3.81 -13.33 -0.37
CA ARG A 162 3.28 -14.24 0.65
C ARG A 162 3.23 -15.68 0.13
N GLY A 163 2.84 -15.86 -1.13
CA GLY A 163 2.79 -17.16 -1.81
C GLY A 163 4.14 -17.71 -2.28
N HIS A 164 5.03 -16.88 -2.86
CA HIS A 164 6.14 -17.34 -3.72
C HIS A 164 7.56 -16.91 -3.29
N ILE A 165 7.76 -16.11 -2.24
CA ILE A 165 9.10 -15.65 -1.81
C ILE A 165 9.84 -14.88 -2.94
N GLU A 166 9.18 -14.03 -3.68
CA GLU A 166 9.83 -13.17 -4.66
C GLU A 166 10.21 -11.82 -4.05
N GLU A 167 11.40 -11.32 -4.40
CA GLU A 167 11.85 -9.99 -4.00
C GLU A 167 11.17 -8.92 -4.87
N LEU A 168 10.58 -7.89 -4.23
CA LEU A 168 9.80 -6.84 -4.91
C LEU A 168 10.63 -5.64 -5.37
N ASP A 169 11.85 -5.85 -5.87
CA ASP A 169 12.76 -4.75 -6.26
C ASP A 169 12.64 -4.34 -7.74
N GLY A 170 11.78 -4.99 -8.48
CA GLY A 170 11.51 -4.65 -9.88
C GLY A 170 10.57 -3.45 -10.04
N PRO A 171 10.53 -2.82 -11.23
CA PRO A 171 9.56 -1.78 -11.52
C PRO A 171 8.12 -2.29 -11.41
N LEU A 172 7.23 -1.46 -10.87
CA LEU A 172 5.79 -1.74 -10.83
C LEU A 172 5.25 -1.63 -12.27
N THR A 173 4.96 -2.74 -12.91
CA THR A 173 4.27 -2.77 -14.20
C THR A 173 2.78 -2.99 -13.99
N PRO A 174 1.89 -2.32 -14.77
CA PRO A 174 0.48 -2.66 -14.78
C PRO A 174 0.30 -4.16 -15.06
N LEU A 175 -0.66 -4.78 -14.39
CA LEU A 175 -1.13 -6.09 -14.82
C LEU A 175 -1.84 -5.91 -16.16
N PRO A 176 -1.67 -6.84 -17.09
CA PRO A 176 -2.35 -6.80 -18.38
C PRO A 176 -3.88 -6.82 -18.22
#